data_686c4559a8974dc4841ddf05264ca9d6
#
_entry.id   686c4559a8974dc4841ddf05264ca9d6
#
_cell.length_a   1.000
_cell.length_b   1.000
_cell.length_c   1.000
_cell.angle_alpha   90.00
_cell.angle_beta   90.00
_cell.angle_gamma   90.00
#
_symmetry.space_group_name_H-M   'P 1'
#
loop_
_entity.id
_entity.type
_entity.pdbx_description
1 polymer ?
#
loop_
_entity_poly.entity_id
_entity_poly.type
_entity_poly.pdbx_seq_one_letter_code
_entity_poly.pdbx_strand_id
1 'polypeptide(L)'
;MEGKLRNMTSVFLFDQEGILCLYRIGSKVANEMYVGSAGGHFEKDELSDARACALRELREELGLTNLPDMKLRYVTCRLKNGELRNNYYFFAPYDRKRSLKSNEGTLHWFSWEEAGKIKMPVSARHMMDHYLSVGRFDEKLYGTMTEPGGSRFVELKEFDD
;
A
#
# COMPACT_ATOMS: atom_id res chain seq x y z
N MET A 1 -7.03 -20.88 -19.37
CA MET A 1 -7.72 -19.97 -18.45
C MET A 1 -7.37 -18.55 -18.85
N GLU A 2 -8.33 -17.79 -19.27
CA GLU A 2 -8.13 -16.36 -19.48
C GLU A 2 -8.38 -15.63 -18.17
N GLY A 3 -7.45 -14.79 -17.75
CA GLY A 3 -7.58 -14.00 -16.54
C GLY A 3 -7.13 -12.57 -16.79
N LYS A 4 -7.69 -11.62 -16.04
CA LYS A 4 -7.23 -10.24 -16.06
C LYS A 4 -6.19 -10.05 -14.98
N LEU A 5 -5.09 -9.40 -15.33
CA LEU A 5 -4.07 -8.94 -14.38
C LEU A 5 -4.33 -7.48 -14.03
N ARG A 6 -4.38 -7.19 -12.73
CA ARG A 6 -4.38 -5.83 -12.21
C ARG A 6 -3.19 -5.62 -11.29
N ASN A 7 -2.33 -4.71 -11.66
CA ASN A 7 -1.23 -4.26 -10.83
C ASN A 7 -1.57 -2.90 -10.23
N MET A 8 -1.39 -2.78 -8.93
CA MET A 8 -1.66 -1.57 -8.17
C MET A 8 -0.52 -1.26 -7.21
N THR A 9 -0.32 0.00 -6.92
CA THR A 9 0.54 0.44 -5.83
C THR A 9 -0.27 1.07 -4.72
N SER A 10 0.25 0.97 -3.51
CA SER A 10 -0.16 1.79 -2.36
C SER A 10 1.09 2.28 -1.66
N VAL A 11 1.10 3.54 -1.28
CA VAL A 11 2.18 4.14 -0.51
C VAL A 11 1.65 4.56 0.84
N PHE A 12 2.30 4.09 1.91
CA PHE A 12 2.01 4.52 3.28
C PHE A 12 3.12 5.43 3.76
N LEU A 13 2.76 6.68 4.05
CA LEU A 13 3.65 7.61 4.72
C LEU A 13 3.57 7.37 6.22
N PHE A 14 4.70 7.36 6.90
CA PHE A 14 4.76 7.06 8.32
C PHE A 14 5.80 7.91 9.05
N ASP A 15 5.68 7.99 10.36
CA ASP A 15 6.68 8.52 11.27
C ASP A 15 6.85 7.60 12.49
N GLN A 16 7.51 8.07 13.54
CA GLN A 16 7.72 7.27 14.75
C GLN A 16 6.42 6.96 15.49
N GLU A 17 5.41 7.81 15.36
CA GLU A 17 4.15 7.70 16.11
C GLU A 17 3.08 6.91 15.38
N GLY A 18 3.15 6.82 14.05
CA GLY A 18 2.11 6.11 13.30
C GLY A 18 2.16 6.32 11.80
N ILE A 19 0.99 6.20 11.17
CA ILE A 19 0.84 6.07 9.73
C ILE A 19 -0.25 7.00 9.19
N LEU A 20 -0.02 7.53 8.00
CA LEU A 20 -0.97 8.37 7.29
C LEU A 20 -1.80 7.53 6.33
N CYS A 21 -3.11 7.54 6.50
CA CYS A 21 -4.06 6.83 5.66
C CYS A 21 -5.05 7.80 5.01
N LEU A 22 -5.53 7.39 3.83
CA LEU A 22 -6.56 8.08 3.09
C LEU A 22 -7.91 7.41 3.34
N TYR A 23 -8.92 8.19 3.75
CA TYR A 23 -10.30 7.74 3.81
C TYR A 23 -11.00 7.98 2.49
N ARG A 24 -11.57 6.94 1.90
CA ARG A 24 -12.26 7.00 0.61
C ARG A 24 -13.76 6.76 0.76
N ILE A 25 -14.54 7.59 0.05
CA ILE A 25 -16.00 7.47 -0.08
C ILE A 25 -16.34 7.40 -1.56
N GLY A 26 -17.30 6.54 -1.93
CA GLY A 26 -17.80 6.43 -3.31
C GLY A 26 -16.95 5.56 -4.23
N SER A 27 -15.89 4.95 -3.74
CA SER A 27 -15.09 3.99 -4.49
C SER A 27 -15.76 2.62 -4.51
N LYS A 28 -15.77 1.95 -5.67
CA LYS A 28 -16.28 0.58 -5.79
C LYS A 28 -15.43 -0.45 -5.05
N VAL A 29 -14.15 -0.15 -4.82
CA VAL A 29 -13.18 -1.10 -4.26
C VAL A 29 -12.94 -0.87 -2.77
N ALA A 30 -13.02 0.38 -2.31
CA ALA A 30 -12.66 0.77 -0.96
C ALA A 30 -13.61 1.84 -0.41
N ASN A 31 -14.94 1.62 -0.56
CA ASN A 31 -15.93 2.58 -0.08
C ASN A 31 -15.98 2.59 1.46
N GLU A 32 -15.91 3.77 2.04
CA GLU A 32 -15.92 3.98 3.50
C GLU A 32 -14.82 3.20 4.22
N MET A 33 -13.63 3.16 3.61
CA MET A 33 -12.46 2.46 4.13
C MET A 33 -11.22 3.34 4.08
N TYR A 34 -10.24 2.97 4.89
CA TYR A 34 -8.90 3.56 4.85
C TYR A 34 -7.98 2.74 3.94
N VAL A 35 -7.22 3.45 3.13
CA VAL A 35 -6.20 2.90 2.23
C VAL A 35 -4.89 3.64 2.44
N GLY A 36 -3.85 3.30 1.67
CA GLY A 36 -2.59 4.01 1.72
C GLY A 36 -2.73 5.51 1.44
N SER A 37 -1.75 6.28 1.83
CA SER A 37 -1.72 7.74 1.66
C SER A 37 -1.92 8.16 0.20
N ALA A 38 -1.36 7.37 -0.73
CA ALA A 38 -1.54 7.48 -2.17
C ALA A 38 -1.43 6.10 -2.82
N GLY A 39 -1.91 5.97 -4.04
CA GLY A 39 -1.77 4.74 -4.81
C GLY A 39 -2.75 4.67 -5.98
N GLY A 40 -2.55 3.70 -6.85
CA GLY A 40 -3.39 3.48 -8.00
C GLY A 40 -2.91 2.38 -8.93
N HIS A 41 -3.58 2.26 -10.06
CA HIS A 41 -3.28 1.26 -11.08
C HIS A 41 -2.03 1.62 -11.89
N PHE A 42 -1.29 0.60 -12.31
CA PHE A 42 -0.17 0.77 -13.24
C PHE A 42 -0.69 1.26 -14.59
N GLU A 43 0.06 2.16 -15.19
CA GLU A 43 -0.05 2.52 -16.60
C GLU A 43 0.81 1.60 -17.47
N LYS A 44 0.62 1.64 -18.80
CA LYS A 44 1.28 0.70 -19.72
C LYS A 44 2.81 0.73 -19.67
N ASP A 45 3.38 1.89 -19.45
CA ASP A 45 4.82 2.11 -19.36
C ASP A 45 5.41 1.81 -17.98
N GLU A 46 4.56 1.45 -17.02
CA GLU A 46 4.96 1.14 -15.63
C GLU A 46 4.97 -0.35 -15.30
N LEU A 47 4.65 -1.23 -16.25
CA LEU A 47 4.43 -2.67 -15.99
C LEU A 47 5.63 -3.40 -15.38
N SER A 48 6.83 -2.91 -15.61
CA SER A 48 8.08 -3.45 -15.03
C SER A 48 8.67 -2.56 -13.94
N ASP A 49 7.96 -1.51 -13.52
CA ASP A 49 8.49 -0.52 -12.59
C ASP A 49 7.39 -0.04 -11.61
N ALA A 50 7.19 -0.82 -10.57
CA ALA A 50 6.23 -0.48 -9.51
C ALA A 50 6.58 0.84 -8.80
N ARG A 51 7.87 1.18 -8.69
CA ARG A 51 8.33 2.43 -8.08
C ARG A 51 7.92 3.64 -8.92
N ALA A 52 8.03 3.57 -10.24
CA ALA A 52 7.58 4.63 -11.12
C ALA A 52 6.08 4.92 -10.96
N CYS A 53 5.26 3.87 -10.87
CA CYS A 53 3.83 4.00 -10.59
C CYS A 53 3.58 4.69 -9.23
N ALA A 54 4.26 4.25 -8.18
CA ALA A 54 4.11 4.83 -6.84
C ALA A 54 4.48 6.32 -6.81
N LEU A 55 5.59 6.69 -7.46
CA LEU A 55 6.04 8.09 -7.54
C LEU A 55 5.08 8.96 -8.36
N ARG A 56 4.52 8.43 -9.44
CA ARG A 56 3.51 9.14 -10.25
C ARG A 56 2.26 9.42 -9.43
N GLU A 57 1.73 8.41 -8.72
CA GLU A 57 0.54 8.56 -7.88
C GLU A 57 0.77 9.55 -6.73
N LEU A 58 1.94 9.50 -6.08
CA LEU A 58 2.31 10.46 -5.04
C LEU A 58 2.30 11.90 -5.55
N ARG A 59 2.85 12.12 -6.75
CA ARG A 59 2.85 13.45 -7.37
C ARG A 59 1.44 13.91 -7.73
N GLU A 60 0.65 13.04 -8.35
CA GLU A 60 -0.70 13.36 -8.81
C GLU A 60 -1.67 13.59 -7.65
N GLU A 61 -1.61 12.76 -6.61
CA GLU A 61 -2.57 12.81 -5.51
C GLU A 61 -2.14 13.74 -4.37
N LEU A 62 -0.85 13.82 -4.05
CA LEU A 62 -0.32 14.56 -2.90
C LEU A 62 0.65 15.68 -3.24
N GLY A 63 1.04 15.82 -4.51
CA GLY A 63 2.04 16.80 -4.93
C GLY A 63 3.46 16.51 -4.44
N LEU A 64 3.75 15.28 -4.02
CA LEU A 64 5.07 14.87 -3.54
C LEU A 64 5.93 14.36 -4.71
N THR A 65 7.16 14.88 -4.82
CA THR A 65 8.07 14.55 -5.91
C THR A 65 9.37 13.87 -5.47
N ASN A 66 9.69 13.91 -4.18
CA ASN A 66 10.95 13.39 -3.67
C ASN A 66 10.75 12.66 -2.35
N LEU A 67 10.83 11.32 -2.42
CA LEU A 67 10.81 10.44 -1.25
C LEU A 67 11.94 9.40 -1.40
N PRO A 68 13.21 9.80 -1.13
CA PRO A 68 14.37 8.93 -1.39
C PRO A 68 14.37 7.66 -0.52
N ASP A 69 13.77 7.72 0.66
CA ASP A 69 13.72 6.60 1.60
C ASP A 69 12.46 5.73 1.44
N MET A 70 11.70 5.90 0.37
CA MET A 70 10.57 5.04 0.04
C MET A 70 11.06 3.64 -0.32
N LYS A 71 10.51 2.62 0.35
CA LYS A 71 10.89 1.23 0.16
C LYS A 71 9.68 0.36 -0.17
N LEU A 72 9.85 -0.57 -1.10
CA LEU A 72 8.90 -1.65 -1.33
C LEU A 72 9.01 -2.63 -0.16
N ARG A 73 7.90 -2.88 0.53
CA ARG A 73 7.90 -3.73 1.71
C ARG A 73 7.01 -4.96 1.57
N TYR A 74 5.98 -4.90 0.73
CA TYR A 74 5.06 -6.01 0.52
C TYR A 74 4.63 -6.12 -0.94
N VAL A 75 4.54 -7.36 -1.42
CA VAL A 75 3.86 -7.70 -2.66
C VAL A 75 2.80 -8.74 -2.32
N THR A 76 1.54 -8.37 -2.50
CA THR A 76 0.42 -9.28 -2.24
C THR A 76 -0.28 -9.64 -3.55
N CYS A 77 -0.67 -10.90 -3.66
CA CYS A 77 -1.41 -11.40 -4.80
C CYS A 77 -2.76 -11.97 -4.33
N ARG A 78 -3.83 -11.66 -5.05
CA ARG A 78 -5.17 -12.17 -4.76
C ARG A 78 -5.88 -12.54 -6.05
N LEU A 79 -6.41 -13.75 -6.09
CA LEU A 79 -7.30 -14.18 -7.17
C LEU A 79 -8.75 -13.96 -6.73
N LYS A 80 -9.51 -13.20 -7.51
CA LYS A 80 -10.93 -12.96 -7.27
C LYS A 80 -11.67 -12.80 -8.59
N ASN A 81 -12.70 -13.64 -8.80
CA ASN A 81 -13.56 -13.57 -9.98
C ASN A 81 -12.78 -13.59 -11.32
N GLY A 82 -11.79 -14.48 -11.44
CA GLY A 82 -10.95 -14.58 -12.65
C GLY A 82 -9.96 -13.44 -12.84
N GLU A 83 -9.82 -12.56 -11.85
CA GLU A 83 -8.92 -11.43 -11.87
C GLU A 83 -7.78 -11.62 -10.86
N LEU A 84 -6.56 -11.57 -11.35
CA LEU A 84 -5.35 -11.60 -10.53
C LEU A 84 -4.95 -10.17 -10.16
N ARG A 85 -5.02 -9.85 -8.89
CA ARG A 85 -4.70 -8.53 -8.36
C ARG A 85 -3.40 -8.58 -7.58
N ASN A 86 -2.39 -7.84 -8.06
CA ASN A 86 -1.14 -7.64 -7.36
C ASN A 86 -1.11 -6.24 -6.75
N ASN A 87 -0.79 -6.17 -5.46
CA ASN A 87 -0.59 -4.90 -4.76
C ASN A 87 0.85 -4.80 -4.29
N TYR A 88 1.49 -3.72 -4.68
CA TYR A 88 2.85 -3.35 -4.27
C TYR A 88 2.73 -2.26 -3.21
N TYR A 89 3.11 -2.59 -1.97
CA TYR A 89 3.02 -1.67 -0.85
C TYR A 89 4.38 -1.07 -0.54
N PHE A 90 4.47 0.23 -0.72
CA PHE A 90 5.63 1.05 -0.36
C PHE A 90 5.38 1.75 0.95
N PHE A 91 6.45 1.93 1.71
CA PHE A 91 6.45 2.71 2.94
C PHE A 91 7.52 3.77 2.84
N ALA A 92 7.20 5.00 3.25
CA ALA A 92 8.13 6.12 3.19
C ALA A 92 8.03 6.97 4.46
N PRO A 93 9.17 7.29 5.11
CA PRO A 93 9.20 8.25 6.20
C PRO A 93 8.69 9.62 5.75
N TYR A 94 7.89 10.27 6.58
CA TYR A 94 7.38 11.59 6.30
C TYR A 94 7.20 12.40 7.59
N ASP A 95 7.56 13.67 7.56
CA ASP A 95 7.35 14.58 8.68
C ASP A 95 5.90 15.07 8.71
N ARG A 96 5.11 14.62 9.71
CA ARG A 96 3.71 15.02 9.85
C ARG A 96 3.48 16.51 10.08
N LYS A 97 4.51 17.26 10.47
CA LYS A 97 4.43 18.72 10.56
C LYS A 97 4.26 19.37 9.19
N ARG A 98 4.64 18.67 8.12
CA ARG A 98 4.41 19.07 6.74
C ARG A 98 3.02 18.66 6.33
N SER A 99 2.11 19.63 6.30
CA SER A 99 0.72 19.43 5.94
C SER A 99 0.54 18.89 4.52
N LEU A 100 -0.36 17.93 4.34
CA LEU A 100 -0.70 17.34 3.05
C LEU A 100 -2.21 17.36 2.84
N LYS A 101 -2.61 17.51 1.58
CA LYS A 101 -4.00 17.31 1.12
C LYS A 101 -4.00 16.33 -0.04
N SER A 102 -5.00 15.46 -0.07
CA SER A 102 -5.26 14.57 -1.19
C SER A 102 -6.49 15.05 -1.97
N ASN A 103 -6.44 14.92 -3.31
CA ASN A 103 -7.59 15.13 -4.17
C ASN A 103 -8.52 13.90 -4.24
N GLU A 104 -8.16 12.80 -3.59
CA GLU A 104 -8.89 11.52 -3.62
C GLU A 104 -9.70 11.25 -2.34
N GLY A 105 -9.53 12.06 -1.30
CA GLY A 105 -10.23 11.90 -0.04
C GLY A 105 -9.58 12.65 1.11
N THR A 106 -9.87 12.24 2.34
CA THR A 106 -9.37 12.87 3.55
C THR A 106 -8.24 12.08 4.17
N LEU A 107 -7.13 12.75 4.45
CA LEU A 107 -5.95 12.15 5.09
C LEU A 107 -6.09 12.19 6.61
N HIS A 108 -5.73 11.07 7.27
CA HIS A 108 -5.71 10.95 8.72
C HIS A 108 -4.43 10.25 9.20
N TRP A 109 -3.78 10.85 10.19
CA TRP A 109 -2.71 10.20 10.93
C TRP A 109 -3.30 9.30 12.01
N PHE A 110 -2.85 8.05 12.04
CA PHE A 110 -3.21 7.07 13.06
C PHE A 110 -1.97 6.64 13.83
N SER A 111 -2.12 6.47 15.15
CA SER A 111 -1.10 5.79 15.94
C SER A 111 -0.95 4.32 15.46
N TRP A 112 0.15 3.68 15.81
CA TRP A 112 0.34 2.26 15.47
C TRP A 112 -0.76 1.38 16.08
N GLU A 113 -1.24 1.71 17.26
CA GLU A 113 -2.37 1.00 17.87
C GLU A 113 -3.67 1.19 17.09
N GLU A 114 -3.99 2.41 16.73
CA GLU A 114 -5.19 2.73 15.94
C GLU A 114 -5.14 2.09 14.54
N ALA A 115 -3.96 2.02 13.92
CA ALA A 115 -3.77 1.39 12.62
C ALA A 115 -4.19 -0.09 12.60
N GLY A 116 -4.13 -0.78 13.73
CA GLY A 116 -4.60 -2.16 13.90
C GLY A 116 -6.13 -2.31 13.93
N LYS A 117 -6.87 -1.20 14.05
CA LYS A 117 -8.32 -1.22 14.30
C LYS A 117 -9.14 -0.60 13.17
N ILE A 118 -8.56 0.18 12.30
CA ILE A 118 -9.25 0.86 11.20
C ILE A 118 -9.68 -0.12 10.11
N LYS A 119 -10.79 0.19 9.45
CA LYS A 119 -11.32 -0.61 8.35
C LYS A 119 -10.50 -0.40 7.09
N MET A 120 -9.99 -1.49 6.54
CA MET A 120 -9.21 -1.52 5.30
C MET A 120 -9.74 -2.63 4.36
N PRO A 121 -9.45 -2.54 3.05
CA PRO A 121 -9.64 -3.68 2.16
C PRO A 121 -8.88 -4.91 2.65
N VAL A 122 -9.36 -6.11 2.31
CA VAL A 122 -8.88 -7.38 2.87
C VAL A 122 -7.36 -7.55 2.76
N SER A 123 -6.78 -7.36 1.57
CA SER A 123 -5.32 -7.52 1.38
C SER A 123 -4.53 -6.49 2.19
N ALA A 124 -4.98 -5.24 2.22
CA ALA A 124 -4.36 -4.18 3.00
C ALA A 124 -4.45 -4.46 4.50
N ARG A 125 -5.59 -4.99 4.98
CA ARG A 125 -5.76 -5.35 6.39
C ARG A 125 -4.78 -6.44 6.81
N HIS A 126 -4.68 -7.52 6.02
CA HIS A 126 -3.73 -8.60 6.31
C HIS A 126 -2.28 -8.11 6.26
N MET A 127 -1.94 -7.30 5.28
CA MET A 127 -0.61 -6.69 5.16
C MET A 127 -0.31 -5.80 6.37
N MET A 128 -1.24 -4.93 6.75
CA MET A 128 -1.04 -4.02 7.89
C MET A 128 -0.90 -4.78 9.21
N ASP A 129 -1.66 -5.84 9.43
CA ASP A 129 -1.55 -6.66 10.63
C ASP A 129 -0.15 -7.30 10.72
N HIS A 130 0.38 -7.82 9.61
CA HIS A 130 1.75 -8.35 9.58
C HIS A 130 2.78 -7.23 9.78
N TYR A 131 2.59 -6.07 9.15
CA TYR A 131 3.49 -4.93 9.32
C TYR A 131 3.58 -4.49 10.77
N LEU A 132 2.44 -4.36 11.46
CA LEU A 132 2.41 -3.92 12.85
C LEU A 132 3.11 -4.89 13.81
N SER A 133 3.02 -6.19 13.55
CA SER A 133 3.59 -7.22 14.43
C SER A 133 5.00 -7.66 14.06
N VAL A 134 5.38 -7.56 12.78
CA VAL A 134 6.67 -8.09 12.28
C VAL A 134 7.40 -7.07 11.42
N GLY A 135 6.83 -6.68 10.28
CA GLY A 135 7.54 -5.89 9.25
C GLY A 135 7.97 -4.51 9.72
N ARG A 136 7.28 -3.91 10.65
CA ARG A 136 7.62 -2.60 11.23
C ARG A 136 8.97 -2.59 11.93
N PHE A 137 9.43 -3.76 12.40
CA PHE A 137 10.66 -3.93 13.15
C PHE A 137 11.84 -4.41 12.29
N ASP A 138 11.64 -4.55 11.00
CA ASP A 138 12.68 -4.90 10.04
C ASP A 138 12.55 -4.06 8.76
N GLU A 139 13.36 -4.36 7.75
CA GLU A 139 13.33 -3.71 6.43
C GLU A 139 13.14 -4.71 5.29
N LYS A 140 12.65 -5.91 5.60
CA LYS A 140 12.52 -7.00 4.64
C LYS A 140 11.37 -6.76 3.66
N LEU A 141 11.47 -7.40 2.50
CA LEU A 141 10.38 -7.50 1.54
C LEU A 141 9.63 -8.81 1.77
N TYR A 142 8.32 -8.70 1.93
CA TYR A 142 7.43 -9.85 2.13
C TYR A 142 6.48 -10.01 0.96
N GLY A 143 6.20 -11.27 0.64
CA GLY A 143 5.19 -11.62 -0.35
C GLY A 143 4.14 -12.55 0.20
N THR A 144 2.94 -12.52 -0.38
CA THR A 144 1.86 -13.42 0.01
C THR A 144 0.82 -13.59 -1.08
N MET A 145 0.13 -14.73 -1.02
CA MET A 145 -1.15 -14.93 -1.67
C MET A 145 -2.25 -14.71 -0.62
N THR A 146 -3.14 -13.78 -0.88
CA THR A 146 -4.28 -13.48 0.01
C THR A 146 -5.43 -14.42 -0.28
N GLU A 147 -5.88 -15.14 0.73
CA GLU A 147 -7.03 -16.04 0.72
C GLU A 147 -8.15 -15.49 1.61
N PRO A 148 -9.40 -15.94 1.45
CA PRO A 148 -10.51 -15.47 2.30
C PRO A 148 -10.28 -15.67 3.79
N GLY A 149 -9.57 -16.75 4.18
CA GLY A 149 -9.29 -17.10 5.57
C GLY A 149 -8.05 -16.45 6.17
N GLY A 150 -7.28 -15.68 5.39
CA GLY A 150 -6.05 -15.04 5.85
C GLY A 150 -4.95 -15.01 4.81
N SER A 151 -3.78 -14.56 5.22
CA SER A 151 -2.59 -14.48 4.38
C SER A 151 -1.39 -15.03 5.12
N ARG A 152 -0.59 -15.83 4.43
CA ARG A 152 0.70 -16.28 4.92
C ARG A 152 1.78 -15.44 4.26
N PHE A 153 2.56 -14.72 5.06
CA PHE A 153 3.65 -13.90 4.57
C PHE A 153 4.97 -14.66 4.61
N VAL A 154 5.71 -14.56 3.51
CA VAL A 154 7.06 -15.13 3.39
C VAL A 154 8.02 -14.01 3.00
N GLU A 155 9.25 -14.07 3.54
CA GLU A 155 10.29 -13.15 3.10
C GLU A 155 10.68 -13.47 1.66
N LEU A 156 10.66 -12.45 0.81
CA LEU A 156 11.15 -12.54 -0.56
C LEU A 156 12.64 -12.21 -0.53
N LYS A 157 13.46 -13.27 -0.49
CA LYS A 157 14.91 -13.13 -0.52
C LYS A 157 15.38 -13.03 -1.96
N GLU A 158 16.32 -12.14 -2.17
CA GLU A 158 17.13 -12.09 -3.41
C GLU A 158 16.33 -11.98 -4.72
N PHE A 159 15.62 -10.86 -4.86
CA PHE A 159 15.39 -10.30 -6.19
C PHE A 159 16.55 -9.39 -6.61
N ASP A 160 17.63 -9.44 -5.85
CA ASP A 160 18.85 -8.68 -6.10
C ASP A 160 19.79 -9.54 -6.96
N ASP A 161 19.76 -9.31 -8.22
CA ASP A 161 20.86 -9.65 -9.12
C ASP A 161 21.36 -8.40 -9.81
#